data_4429bf185bca011cf5ca1013ae62245a
#
_entry.id   4429bf185bca011cf5ca1013ae62245a
#
_cell.length_a   1.000
_cell.length_b   1.000
_cell.length_c   1.000
_cell.angle_alpha   90.00
_cell.angle_beta   90.00
_cell.angle_gamma   90.00
#
_symmetry.space_group_name_H-M   'P 1'
#
loop_
_entity.id
_entity.type
_entity.pdbx_description
1 polymer ?
#
loop_
_entity_poly.entity_id
_entity_poly.type
_entity_poly.pdbx_seq_one_letter_code
_entity_poly.pdbx_strand_id
1 'polypeptide(L)'
;KFDYSDIRPKGSRLVTSGGKAPGPQPLKECIVKIKGLLDAKEDGDKLSSVEVHDIICHIADAVLAGGIRRAALISLFSAYDEEMISCKTGNWWEENPQRGRANNSAVLMRHKITKKFFMDLWKRIELSGSGEPGIYLNNDKDWGTNPCCEIALRPFQFCNLCEVNVSDVEDQDELNER
;
A
#
# COMPACT_ATOMS: atom_id res chain seq x y z
N LYS A 1 9.41 -9.24 -25.35
CA LYS A 1 10.80 -9.26 -24.81
C LYS A 1 11.08 -7.91 -24.17
N PHE A 2 11.57 -7.91 -22.95
CA PHE A 2 11.94 -6.68 -22.21
C PHE A 2 13.44 -6.45 -22.36
N ASP A 3 13.85 -5.20 -22.58
CA ASP A 3 15.24 -4.76 -22.57
C ASP A 3 15.53 -3.99 -21.28
N TYR A 4 16.63 -4.32 -20.63
CA TYR A 4 17.06 -3.75 -19.37
C TYR A 4 18.45 -3.10 -19.46
N SER A 5 19.00 -2.93 -20.68
CA SER A 5 20.37 -2.46 -20.91
C SER A 5 20.61 -1.06 -20.38
N ASP A 6 19.60 -0.20 -20.37
CA ASP A 6 19.71 1.19 -19.90
C ASP A 6 19.56 1.34 -18.37
N ILE A 7 19.27 0.23 -17.64
CA ILE A 7 19.17 0.28 -16.19
C ILE A 7 20.58 0.27 -15.58
N ARG A 8 20.83 1.22 -14.65
CA ARG A 8 22.11 1.31 -13.96
C ARG A 8 22.53 -0.02 -13.33
N PRO A 9 23.80 -0.43 -13.51
CA PRO A 9 24.32 -1.65 -12.88
C PRO A 9 24.21 -1.60 -11.36
N LYS A 10 24.09 -2.79 -10.76
CA LYS A 10 24.10 -2.92 -9.30
C LYS A 10 25.36 -2.32 -8.70
N GLY A 11 25.19 -1.52 -7.65
CA GLY A 11 26.29 -0.87 -6.95
C GLY A 11 26.67 0.52 -7.46
N SER A 12 26.12 0.98 -8.60
CA SER A 12 26.34 2.35 -9.10
C SER A 12 25.82 3.37 -8.08
N ARG A 13 26.59 4.46 -7.89
CA ARG A 13 26.22 5.54 -6.96
C ARG A 13 24.99 6.30 -7.45
N LEU A 14 24.06 6.57 -6.54
CA LEU A 14 22.90 7.43 -6.76
C LEU A 14 23.22 8.83 -6.24
N VAL A 15 23.39 9.80 -7.15
CA VAL A 15 23.88 11.15 -6.79
C VAL A 15 22.82 11.97 -6.06
N THR A 16 21.56 11.90 -6.53
CA THR A 16 20.47 12.74 -6.01
C THR A 16 19.78 12.18 -4.78
N SER A 17 19.65 10.85 -4.69
CA SER A 17 18.93 10.19 -3.59
C SER A 17 19.86 9.54 -2.55
N GLY A 18 21.16 9.52 -2.82
CA GLY A 18 22.14 8.80 -2.01
C GLY A 18 22.05 7.27 -2.22
N GLY A 19 23.06 6.53 -1.70
CA GLY A 19 23.10 5.07 -1.77
C GLY A 19 23.55 4.51 -3.11
N LYS A 20 23.21 3.24 -3.34
CA LYS A 20 23.66 2.47 -4.52
C LYS A 20 22.47 1.90 -5.27
N ALA A 21 22.57 1.87 -6.60
CA ALA A 21 21.56 1.27 -7.47
C ALA A 21 21.43 -0.24 -7.22
N PRO A 22 20.19 -0.80 -7.21
CA PRO A 22 19.97 -2.23 -7.05
C PRO A 22 20.30 -3.04 -8.30
N GLY A 23 20.43 -2.37 -9.45
CA GLY A 23 20.55 -3.00 -10.76
C GLY A 23 19.20 -3.43 -11.34
N PRO A 24 19.18 -4.12 -12.49
CA PRO A 24 17.95 -4.49 -13.17
C PRO A 24 17.22 -5.70 -12.55
N GLN A 25 17.84 -6.44 -11.64
CA GLN A 25 17.31 -7.71 -11.14
C GLN A 25 15.93 -7.58 -10.45
N PRO A 26 15.69 -6.62 -9.54
CA PRO A 26 14.39 -6.47 -8.90
C PRO A 26 13.26 -6.19 -9.88
N LEU A 27 13.52 -5.40 -10.93
CA LEU A 27 12.53 -5.15 -11.98
C LEU A 27 12.27 -6.39 -12.82
N LYS A 28 13.30 -7.18 -13.14
CA LYS A 28 13.13 -8.46 -13.85
C LYS A 28 12.24 -9.42 -13.08
N GLU A 29 12.48 -9.57 -11.79
CA GLU A 29 11.68 -10.44 -10.91
C GLU A 29 10.23 -9.96 -10.82
N CYS A 30 10.04 -8.65 -10.66
CA CYS A 30 8.70 -8.03 -10.66
C CYS A 30 7.93 -8.34 -11.97
N ILE A 31 8.56 -8.13 -13.12
CA ILE A 31 7.94 -8.37 -14.43
C ILE A 31 7.60 -9.87 -14.61
N VAL A 32 8.47 -10.77 -14.18
CA VAL A 32 8.22 -12.22 -14.26
C VAL A 32 7.00 -12.60 -13.42
N LYS A 33 6.88 -12.08 -12.20
CA LYS A 33 5.76 -12.34 -11.30
C LYS A 33 4.44 -11.79 -11.87
N ILE A 34 4.45 -10.54 -12.34
CA ILE A 34 3.27 -9.92 -12.97
C ILE A 34 2.88 -10.69 -14.23
N LYS A 35 3.85 -11.06 -15.08
CA LYS A 35 3.58 -11.86 -16.27
C LYS A 35 2.95 -13.19 -15.91
N GLY A 36 3.42 -13.87 -14.87
CA GLY A 36 2.82 -15.13 -14.40
C GLY A 36 1.36 -14.99 -14.00
N LEU A 37 0.98 -13.90 -13.33
CA LEU A 37 -0.41 -13.61 -12.99
C LEU A 37 -1.28 -13.39 -14.25
N LEU A 38 -0.74 -12.65 -15.23
CA LEU A 38 -1.46 -12.35 -16.46
C LEU A 38 -1.57 -13.57 -17.40
N ASP A 39 -0.50 -14.36 -17.52
CA ASP A 39 -0.47 -15.57 -18.36
C ASP A 39 -1.41 -16.68 -17.83
N ALA A 40 -1.80 -16.63 -16.55
CA ALA A 40 -2.76 -17.56 -15.97
C ALA A 40 -4.23 -17.23 -16.32
N LYS A 41 -4.46 -16.11 -17.01
CA LYS A 41 -5.80 -15.68 -17.44
C LYS A 41 -6.09 -16.10 -18.88
N GLU A 42 -7.36 -16.36 -19.15
CA GLU A 42 -7.85 -16.53 -20.51
C GLU A 42 -8.18 -15.19 -21.16
N ASP A 43 -8.22 -15.16 -22.49
CA ASP A 43 -8.56 -13.94 -23.24
C ASP A 43 -9.97 -13.45 -22.87
N GLY A 44 -10.05 -12.22 -22.39
CA GLY A 44 -11.30 -11.60 -21.94
C GLY A 44 -11.57 -11.68 -20.44
N ASP A 45 -10.78 -12.43 -19.68
CA ASP A 45 -10.86 -12.48 -18.23
C ASP A 45 -10.49 -11.13 -17.60
N LYS A 46 -11.17 -10.79 -16.50
CA LYS A 46 -10.84 -9.63 -15.68
C LYS A 46 -9.97 -10.06 -14.49
N LEU A 47 -9.07 -9.17 -14.12
CA LEU A 47 -8.34 -9.31 -12.86
C LEU A 47 -9.30 -9.13 -11.67
N SER A 48 -9.15 -9.97 -10.64
CA SER A 48 -9.82 -9.77 -9.37
C SER A 48 -9.15 -8.64 -8.58
N SER A 49 -9.81 -8.15 -7.53
CA SER A 49 -9.25 -7.11 -6.66
C SER A 49 -7.94 -7.55 -6.00
N VAL A 50 -7.84 -8.79 -5.57
CA VAL A 50 -6.62 -9.36 -4.97
C VAL A 50 -5.50 -9.50 -5.99
N GLU A 51 -5.79 -9.88 -7.23
CA GLU A 51 -4.78 -9.96 -8.29
C GLU A 51 -4.20 -8.58 -8.63
N VAL A 52 -5.05 -7.55 -8.71
CA VAL A 52 -4.59 -6.17 -8.89
C VAL A 52 -3.74 -5.73 -7.70
N HIS A 53 -4.16 -6.04 -6.48
CA HIS A 53 -3.42 -5.77 -5.26
C HIS A 53 -2.04 -6.44 -5.28
N ASP A 54 -1.96 -7.71 -5.65
CA ASP A 54 -0.70 -8.46 -5.73
C ASP A 54 0.25 -7.89 -6.78
N ILE A 55 -0.24 -7.44 -7.94
CA ILE A 55 0.55 -6.74 -8.97
C ILE A 55 1.20 -5.48 -8.37
N ILE A 56 0.43 -4.65 -7.69
CA ILE A 56 0.94 -3.41 -7.08
C ILE A 56 1.94 -3.72 -5.96
N CYS A 57 1.71 -4.76 -5.16
CA CYS A 57 2.64 -5.21 -4.14
C CYS A 57 3.98 -5.71 -4.73
N HIS A 58 3.96 -6.42 -5.86
CA HIS A 58 5.18 -6.81 -6.56
C HIS A 58 5.97 -5.62 -7.11
N ILE A 59 5.27 -4.57 -7.58
CA ILE A 59 5.91 -3.31 -7.98
C ILE A 59 6.59 -2.65 -6.76
N ALA A 60 5.92 -2.62 -5.62
CA ALA A 60 6.48 -2.08 -4.38
C ALA A 60 7.73 -2.84 -3.92
N ASP A 61 7.75 -4.16 -4.05
CA ASP A 61 8.93 -5.00 -3.76
C ASP A 61 10.13 -4.59 -4.63
N ALA A 62 9.92 -4.33 -5.90
CA ALA A 62 10.98 -3.88 -6.81
C ALA A 62 11.56 -2.52 -6.40
N VAL A 63 10.73 -1.61 -5.89
CA VAL A 63 11.16 -0.28 -5.42
C VAL A 63 11.98 -0.37 -4.12
N LEU A 64 11.68 -1.34 -3.24
CA LEU A 64 12.39 -1.52 -1.97
C LEU A 64 13.84 -1.95 -2.12
N ALA A 65 14.19 -2.59 -3.22
CA ALA A 65 15.53 -3.13 -3.45
C ALA A 65 16.66 -2.09 -3.46
N GLY A 66 16.34 -0.79 -3.57
CA GLY A 66 17.31 0.30 -3.53
C GLY A 66 17.81 0.73 -2.14
N GLY A 67 17.17 0.29 -1.07
CA GLY A 67 17.64 0.39 0.32
C GLY A 67 17.45 1.73 1.04
N ILE A 68 17.21 2.86 0.35
CA ILE A 68 17.12 4.19 0.99
C ILE A 68 15.69 4.72 1.02
N ARG A 69 14.93 4.57 -0.07
CA ARG A 69 13.53 4.96 -0.11
C ARG A 69 12.66 3.72 -0.21
N ARG A 70 11.64 3.66 0.62
CA ARG A 70 10.68 2.57 0.64
C ARG A 70 9.40 3.01 -0.05
N ALA A 71 8.81 2.13 -0.84
CA ALA A 71 7.43 2.29 -1.24
C ALA A 71 6.55 2.00 -0.04
N ALA A 72 5.54 2.83 0.18
CA ALA A 72 4.49 2.59 1.15
C ALA A 72 3.16 2.58 0.39
N LEU A 73 2.32 1.60 0.68
CA LEU A 73 1.03 1.41 0.03
C LEU A 73 -0.08 1.34 1.07
N ILE A 74 -1.24 1.85 0.70
CA ILE A 74 -2.50 1.49 1.34
C ILE A 74 -3.46 1.03 0.26
N SER A 75 -4.13 -0.09 0.50
CA SER A 75 -5.24 -0.58 -0.31
C SER A 75 -6.54 -0.29 0.41
N LEU A 76 -7.30 0.65 -0.15
CA LEU A 76 -8.66 0.96 0.29
C LEU A 76 -9.64 0.20 -0.58
N PHE A 77 -10.49 -0.60 0.03
CA PHE A 77 -11.43 -1.46 -0.69
C PHE A 77 -12.80 -1.51 -0.01
N SER A 78 -13.79 -1.98 -0.74
CA SER A 78 -15.14 -2.13 -0.22
C SER A 78 -15.18 -3.12 0.94
N ALA A 79 -15.85 -2.76 2.02
CA ALA A 79 -16.07 -3.68 3.15
C ALA A 79 -16.92 -4.93 2.79
N TYR A 80 -17.37 -5.03 1.54
CA TYR A 80 -18.05 -6.20 0.97
C TYR A 80 -17.17 -7.01 0.01
N ASP A 81 -15.91 -6.62 -0.15
CA ASP A 81 -14.93 -7.34 -0.96
C ASP A 81 -14.33 -8.49 -0.14
N GLU A 82 -14.92 -9.66 -0.27
CA GLU A 82 -14.55 -10.84 0.51
C GLU A 82 -13.12 -11.32 0.24
N GLU A 83 -12.64 -11.19 -1.01
CA GLU A 83 -11.27 -11.54 -1.37
C GLU A 83 -10.27 -10.64 -0.66
N MET A 84 -10.48 -9.33 -0.70
CA MET A 84 -9.61 -8.37 -0.03
C MET A 84 -9.68 -8.46 1.50
N ILE A 85 -10.86 -8.73 2.07
CA ILE A 85 -11.00 -8.92 3.53
C ILE A 85 -10.18 -10.13 4.02
N SER A 86 -10.12 -11.19 3.23
CA SER A 86 -9.46 -12.44 3.61
C SER A 86 -8.03 -12.60 3.07
N CYS A 87 -7.54 -11.70 2.23
CA CYS A 87 -6.28 -11.88 1.51
C CYS A 87 -5.03 -11.97 2.41
N LYS A 88 -5.13 -11.54 3.68
CA LYS A 88 -4.08 -11.67 4.69
C LYS A 88 -4.54 -12.53 5.88
N THR A 89 -5.14 -13.67 5.59
CA THR A 89 -5.50 -14.69 6.58
C THR A 89 -4.68 -15.96 6.37
N GLY A 90 -4.62 -16.84 7.37
CA GLY A 90 -3.84 -18.06 7.29
C GLY A 90 -2.33 -17.79 7.13
N ASN A 91 -1.64 -18.60 6.36
CA ASN A 91 -0.19 -18.51 6.13
C ASN A 91 0.18 -17.55 5.00
N TRP A 92 -0.57 -16.47 4.83
CA TRP A 92 -0.37 -15.51 3.73
C TRP A 92 1.07 -14.97 3.61
N TRP A 93 1.80 -14.86 4.72
CA TRP A 93 3.20 -14.38 4.73
C TRP A 93 4.17 -15.36 4.09
N GLU A 94 3.83 -16.64 3.98
CA GLU A 94 4.60 -17.67 3.28
C GLU A 94 4.15 -17.80 1.83
N GLU A 95 2.83 -17.81 1.60
CA GLU A 95 2.23 -18.02 0.28
C GLU A 95 2.26 -16.76 -0.59
N ASN A 96 2.02 -15.59 0.03
CA ASN A 96 1.90 -14.30 -0.63
C ASN A 96 2.65 -13.17 0.11
N PRO A 97 3.97 -13.30 0.34
CA PRO A 97 4.75 -12.38 1.16
C PRO A 97 4.75 -10.93 0.63
N GLN A 98 4.51 -10.72 -0.68
CA GLN A 98 4.38 -9.39 -1.27
C GLN A 98 3.25 -8.57 -0.63
N ARG A 99 2.18 -9.20 -0.13
CA ARG A 99 1.05 -8.51 0.51
C ARG A 99 1.45 -7.75 1.77
N GLY A 100 2.58 -8.09 2.37
CA GLY A 100 3.18 -7.33 3.47
C GLY A 100 3.67 -5.92 3.08
N ARG A 101 3.63 -5.55 1.77
CA ARG A 101 4.02 -4.22 1.29
C ARG A 101 2.92 -3.18 1.39
N ALA A 102 1.67 -3.59 1.62
CA ALA A 102 0.54 -2.69 1.72
C ALA A 102 -0.15 -2.81 3.08
N ASN A 103 -0.61 -1.68 3.62
CA ASN A 103 -1.66 -1.66 4.62
C ASN A 103 -2.99 -1.90 3.91
N ASN A 104 -3.82 -2.79 4.41
CA ASN A 104 -5.11 -3.10 3.84
C ASN A 104 -6.20 -2.56 4.74
N SER A 105 -7.12 -1.73 4.20
CA SER A 105 -8.20 -1.14 4.99
C SER A 105 -9.54 -1.23 4.26
N ALA A 106 -10.52 -1.79 4.95
CA ALA A 106 -11.90 -1.81 4.51
C ALA A 106 -12.56 -0.45 4.74
N VAL A 107 -13.09 0.15 3.68
CA VAL A 107 -13.77 1.45 3.75
C VAL A 107 -15.21 1.28 4.19
N LEU A 108 -15.55 1.89 5.32
CA LEU A 108 -16.89 1.91 5.88
C LEU A 108 -17.47 3.33 5.83
N MET A 109 -18.59 3.46 5.12
CA MET A 109 -19.29 4.75 5.06
C MET A 109 -20.05 4.99 6.36
N ARG A 110 -19.66 6.02 7.14
CA ARG A 110 -20.21 6.31 8.48
C ARG A 110 -21.73 6.36 8.52
N HIS A 111 -22.35 6.92 7.49
CA HIS A 111 -23.81 7.10 7.43
C HIS A 111 -24.57 5.84 6.94
N LYS A 112 -23.85 4.78 6.55
CA LYS A 112 -24.44 3.53 6.03
C LYS A 112 -24.17 2.33 6.91
N ILE A 113 -23.12 2.39 7.73
CA ILE A 113 -22.68 1.24 8.53
C ILE A 113 -23.63 0.99 9.69
N THR A 114 -24.01 -0.28 9.90
CA THR A 114 -24.74 -0.71 11.08
C THR A 114 -23.81 -1.26 12.15
N LYS A 115 -24.21 -1.17 13.41
CA LYS A 115 -23.45 -1.77 14.53
C LYS A 115 -23.22 -3.27 14.31
N LYS A 116 -24.22 -3.99 13.82
CA LYS A 116 -24.10 -5.42 13.55
C LYS A 116 -22.99 -5.70 12.52
N PHE A 117 -23.04 -5.04 11.37
CA PHE A 117 -22.03 -5.22 10.32
C PHE A 117 -20.63 -4.90 10.83
N PHE A 118 -20.49 -3.78 11.57
CA PHE A 118 -19.20 -3.41 12.16
C PHE A 118 -18.66 -4.51 13.09
N MET A 119 -19.50 -5.03 13.98
CA MET A 119 -19.10 -6.08 14.93
C MET A 119 -18.78 -7.40 14.24
N ASP A 120 -19.51 -7.76 13.18
CA ASP A 120 -19.22 -8.96 12.39
C ASP A 120 -17.86 -8.85 11.67
N LEU A 121 -17.56 -7.69 11.07
CA LEU A 121 -16.26 -7.43 10.45
C LEU A 121 -15.13 -7.43 11.50
N TRP A 122 -15.35 -6.75 12.65
CA TRP A 122 -14.37 -6.70 13.73
C TRP A 122 -13.99 -8.10 14.23
N LYS A 123 -14.99 -8.96 14.41
CA LYS A 123 -14.76 -10.35 14.82
C LYS A 123 -13.93 -11.13 13.79
N ARG A 124 -14.14 -10.89 12.50
CA ARG A 124 -13.32 -11.51 11.45
C ARG A 124 -11.87 -11.05 11.51
N ILE A 125 -11.63 -9.76 11.75
CA ILE A 125 -10.29 -9.20 11.92
C ILE A 125 -9.60 -9.80 13.14
N GLU A 126 -10.30 -9.91 14.25
CA GLU A 126 -9.80 -10.56 15.49
C GLU A 126 -9.39 -12.02 15.22
N LEU A 127 -10.27 -12.78 14.57
CA LEU A 127 -10.03 -14.19 14.27
C LEU A 127 -8.92 -14.42 13.23
N SER A 128 -8.62 -13.46 12.37
CA SER A 128 -7.56 -13.57 11.38
C SER A 128 -6.16 -13.64 12.00
N GLY A 129 -5.99 -13.08 13.21
CA GLY A 129 -4.70 -12.99 13.89
C GLY A 129 -3.70 -12.03 13.25
N SER A 130 -4.02 -11.45 12.07
CA SER A 130 -3.16 -10.51 11.35
C SER A 130 -3.35 -9.06 11.77
N GLY A 131 -4.47 -8.73 12.44
CA GLY A 131 -4.89 -7.36 12.72
C GLY A 131 -5.35 -6.58 11.48
N GLU A 132 -5.50 -7.25 10.34
CA GLU A 132 -5.98 -6.67 9.09
C GLU A 132 -7.24 -7.42 8.57
N PRO A 133 -8.07 -6.74 7.78
CA PRO A 133 -7.92 -5.36 7.33
C PRO A 133 -8.12 -4.33 8.43
N GLY A 134 -7.44 -3.18 8.32
CA GLY A 134 -7.81 -1.99 9.08
C GLY A 134 -9.21 -1.50 8.73
N ILE A 135 -9.79 -0.65 9.56
CA ILE A 135 -11.10 -0.04 9.32
C ILE A 135 -10.89 1.45 9.03
N TYR A 136 -11.25 1.88 7.81
CA TYR A 136 -11.23 3.28 7.42
C TYR A 136 -12.66 3.84 7.36
N LEU A 137 -13.00 4.68 8.34
CA LEU A 137 -14.32 5.32 8.42
C LEU A 137 -14.34 6.58 7.56
N ASN A 138 -15.15 6.59 6.52
CA ASN A 138 -15.25 7.68 5.58
C ASN A 138 -16.68 8.25 5.47
N ASN A 139 -16.79 9.51 5.06
CA ASN A 139 -18.07 10.17 4.76
C ASN A 139 -18.33 10.25 3.26
N ASP A 140 -17.28 10.18 2.45
CA ASP A 140 -17.33 10.30 1.00
C ASP A 140 -16.46 9.23 0.35
N LYS A 141 -17.02 8.49 -0.61
CA LYS A 141 -16.35 7.40 -1.33
C LYS A 141 -15.17 7.86 -2.19
N ASP A 142 -15.13 9.13 -2.58
CA ASP A 142 -14.12 9.70 -3.47
C ASP A 142 -12.89 10.23 -2.71
N TRP A 143 -12.91 10.14 -1.36
CA TRP A 143 -11.76 10.45 -0.54
C TRP A 143 -11.01 9.20 -0.15
N GLY A 144 -9.69 9.25 -0.34
CA GLY A 144 -8.74 8.26 0.17
C GLY A 144 -7.87 8.86 1.27
N THR A 145 -6.75 8.18 1.53
CA THR A 145 -5.75 8.60 2.52
C THR A 145 -4.37 8.13 2.08
N ASN A 146 -3.33 8.71 2.68
CA ASN A 146 -1.98 8.18 2.60
C ASN A 146 -1.84 6.88 3.43
N PRO A 147 -0.75 6.10 3.28
CA PRO A 147 -0.59 4.80 3.94
C PRO A 147 -0.68 4.81 5.46
N CYS A 148 -0.35 5.94 6.11
CA CYS A 148 -0.42 6.09 7.57
C CYS A 148 -1.78 6.61 8.07
N CYS A 149 -2.70 6.96 7.16
CA CYS A 149 -4.08 7.39 7.42
C CYS A 149 -4.24 8.78 8.08
N GLU A 150 -3.20 9.60 8.15
CA GLU A 150 -3.26 10.94 8.76
C GLU A 150 -3.67 12.04 7.79
N ILE A 151 -3.55 11.82 6.46
CA ILE A 151 -3.85 12.84 5.45
C ILE A 151 -4.97 12.36 4.53
N ALA A 152 -6.09 13.05 4.56
CA ALA A 152 -7.18 12.82 3.61
C ALA A 152 -6.78 13.33 2.21
N LEU A 153 -6.96 12.49 1.19
CA LEU A 153 -6.56 12.76 -0.18
C LEU A 153 -7.72 12.54 -1.15
N ARG A 154 -7.89 13.47 -2.08
CA ARG A 154 -8.72 13.26 -3.27
C ARG A 154 -7.92 12.52 -4.35
N PRO A 155 -8.57 11.99 -5.38
CA PRO A 155 -7.87 11.41 -6.52
C PRO A 155 -6.80 12.34 -7.07
N PHE A 156 -5.62 11.79 -7.36
CA PHE A 156 -4.45 12.49 -7.93
C PHE A 156 -3.80 13.56 -7.03
N GLN A 157 -4.16 13.64 -5.75
CA GLN A 157 -3.44 14.49 -4.80
C GLN A 157 -2.19 13.82 -4.26
N PHE A 158 -1.21 14.65 -3.90
CA PHE A 158 0.04 14.21 -3.29
C PHE A 158 0.00 14.41 -1.77
N CYS A 159 0.64 13.50 -1.06
CA CYS A 159 0.90 13.62 0.37
C CYS A 159 2.23 14.35 0.56
N ASN A 160 2.19 15.58 1.07
CA ASN A 160 3.35 16.34 1.49
C ASN A 160 3.26 16.57 3.00
N LEU A 161 4.27 16.13 3.72
CA LEU A 161 4.37 16.34 5.16
C LEU A 161 5.19 17.60 5.43
N CYS A 162 4.72 18.38 6.42
CA CYS A 162 5.45 19.50 6.99
C CYS A 162 5.64 19.24 8.49
N GLU A 163 6.76 19.68 9.01
CA GLU A 163 7.07 19.63 10.44
C GLU A 163 7.35 21.02 10.94
N VAL A 164 6.83 21.34 12.11
CA VAL A 164 7.16 22.57 12.84
C VAL A 164 8.01 22.17 14.05
N ASN A 165 9.22 22.70 14.15
CA ASN A 165 10.04 22.49 15.32
C ASN A 165 9.49 23.32 16.49
N VAL A 166 9.05 22.64 17.52
CA VAL A 166 8.48 23.25 18.74
C VAL A 166 9.34 23.02 19.99
N SER A 167 10.57 22.56 19.82
CA SER A 167 11.43 22.18 20.94
C SER A 167 11.81 23.36 21.87
N ASP A 168 11.75 24.56 21.34
CA ASP A 168 12.12 25.83 22.00
C ASP A 168 10.95 26.81 22.08
N VAL A 169 9.71 26.34 21.80
CA VAL A 169 8.49 27.17 21.93
C VAL A 169 8.04 27.22 23.38
N GLU A 170 7.91 28.42 23.94
CA GLU A 170 7.56 28.64 25.35
C GLU A 170 6.07 28.96 25.56
N ASP A 171 5.42 29.56 24.52
CA ASP A 171 4.00 29.94 24.62
C ASP A 171 3.25 29.81 23.29
N GLN A 172 1.94 30.11 23.34
CA GLN A 172 1.05 29.99 22.19
C GLN A 172 1.32 31.06 21.10
N ASP A 173 1.76 32.24 21.50
CA ASP A 173 2.01 33.32 20.53
C ASP A 173 3.25 32.99 19.70
N GLU A 174 4.29 32.47 20.33
CA GLU A 174 5.47 31.98 19.62
C GLU A 174 5.18 30.79 18.72
N LEU A 175 4.28 29.88 19.11
CA LEU A 175 3.82 28.79 18.24
C LEU A 175 3.06 29.33 16.99
N ASN A 176 2.31 30.41 17.15
CA ASN A 176 1.54 31.00 16.03
C ASN A 176 2.44 31.71 15.00
N GLU A 177 3.66 32.09 15.38
CA GLU A 177 4.63 32.77 14.52
C GLU A 177 5.49 31.79 13.68
N ARG A 178 5.50 30.49 14.06
CA ARG A 178 6.24 29.41 13.36
C ARG A 178 5.49 28.93 12.12
#